data_7f99f05287ccd2f82372cf87a3bd3a4d
#
_entry.id   7f99f05287ccd2f82372cf87a3bd3a4d
#
_cell.length_a   1.000
_cell.length_b   1.000
_cell.length_c   1.000
_cell.angle_alpha   90.00
_cell.angle_beta   90.00
_cell.angle_gamma   90.00
#
_symmetry.space_group_name_H-M   'P 1'
#
loop_
_entity.id
_entity.type
_entity.pdbx_description
1 polymer ?
#
loop_
_entity_poly.entity_id
_entity_poly.type
_entity_poly.pdbx_seq_one_letter_code
_entity_poly.pdbx_strand_id
1 'polypeptide(L)'
;GFHALNKTTGAIARRSPTSLQPLSMKGMPREIVPLVNALNDLLGQLGESIKAQQRFASDAAHELRTPLTALTLQIQLAERAKTDEARAKAFGRLKDGVKRATRLVTQLLTMARLDPDNRSRPFLPVDMTQLARSVAEDLSPIAEQKHIHLWAVSETPTVVVANEDALRLLLTNLCDNALRYTPEGGEIRIETLVKDTEASIRVCDNGPGIPEAERERIFERFYRAEGTKTIPGTGLGLAIVRRVAELHGGKPSISEGIGGKGVCFSIDFPICKAAVEDQPPEADE
;
A
#
# COMPACT_ATOMS: atom_id res chain seq x y z
N GLY A 1 -35.68 -2.20 35.81
CA GLY A 1 -35.11 -1.66 34.55
C GLY A 1 -34.25 -0.40 34.77
N PHE A 2 -34.76 0.66 35.39
CA PHE A 2 -34.06 1.96 35.50
C PHE A 2 -32.79 1.94 36.36
N HIS A 3 -32.72 1.11 37.41
CA HIS A 3 -31.52 1.04 38.27
C HIS A 3 -30.28 0.45 37.57
N ALA A 4 -30.47 -0.50 36.67
CA ALA A 4 -29.36 -1.07 35.86
C ALA A 4 -28.87 -0.06 34.82
N LEU A 5 -29.78 0.69 34.20
CA LEU A 5 -29.44 1.74 33.24
C LEU A 5 -28.61 2.86 33.91
N ASN A 6 -29.02 3.35 35.08
CA ASN A 6 -28.27 4.38 35.80
C ASN A 6 -26.90 3.90 36.30
N LYS A 7 -26.75 2.61 36.62
CA LYS A 7 -25.45 2.04 37.00
C LYS A 7 -24.50 1.95 35.84
N THR A 8 -25.02 1.63 34.63
CA THR A 8 -24.23 1.55 33.39
C THR A 8 -23.83 2.93 32.88
N THR A 9 -24.75 3.91 32.89
CA THR A 9 -24.44 5.31 32.57
C THR A 9 -23.43 5.91 33.54
N GLY A 10 -23.54 5.63 34.83
CA GLY A 10 -22.54 6.04 35.83
C GLY A 10 -21.17 5.37 35.66
N ALA A 11 -21.14 4.13 35.22
CA ALA A 11 -19.87 3.43 34.90
C ALA A 11 -19.22 3.98 33.65
N ILE A 12 -19.98 4.36 32.63
CA ILE A 12 -19.50 5.01 31.41
C ILE A 12 -18.98 6.43 31.73
N ALA A 13 -19.73 7.21 32.50
CA ALA A 13 -19.38 8.59 32.86
C ALA A 13 -18.11 8.72 33.72
N ARG A 14 -17.77 7.68 34.49
CA ARG A 14 -16.58 7.64 35.35
C ARG A 14 -15.32 7.08 34.64
N ARG A 15 -15.41 6.63 33.39
CA ARG A 15 -14.27 6.12 32.64
C ARG A 15 -13.38 7.26 32.17
N SER A 16 -12.08 7.04 32.21
CA SER A 16 -11.15 7.89 31.48
C SER A 16 -11.56 7.90 29.99
N PRO A 17 -11.51 9.06 29.30
CA PRO A 17 -11.80 9.15 27.85
C PRO A 17 -11.00 8.17 26.99
N THR A 18 -9.89 7.66 27.51
CA THR A 18 -8.98 6.72 26.82
C THR A 18 -9.24 5.25 27.18
N SER A 19 -10.21 4.95 28.05
CA SER A 19 -10.48 3.56 28.48
C SER A 19 -11.36 2.83 27.48
N LEU A 20 -10.75 1.98 26.66
CA LEU A 20 -11.41 1.15 25.62
C LEU A 20 -11.75 -0.28 26.13
N GLN A 21 -11.70 -0.51 27.44
CA GLN A 21 -12.05 -1.82 27.99
C GLN A 21 -13.53 -2.14 27.77
N PRO A 22 -13.89 -3.39 27.45
CA PRO A 22 -15.29 -3.77 27.26
C PRO A 22 -16.13 -3.50 28.52
N LEU A 23 -17.39 -3.16 28.29
CA LEU A 23 -18.37 -2.99 29.36
C LEU A 23 -18.78 -4.36 29.90
N SER A 24 -18.84 -4.51 31.24
CA SER A 24 -19.27 -5.76 31.84
C SER A 24 -20.77 -5.97 31.65
N MET A 25 -21.17 -7.14 31.19
CA MET A 25 -22.57 -7.54 31.00
C MET A 25 -23.21 -8.13 32.27
N LYS A 26 -22.44 -8.24 33.37
CA LYS A 26 -22.89 -8.92 34.59
C LYS A 26 -24.05 -8.17 35.25
N GLY A 27 -25.21 -8.80 35.32
CA GLY A 27 -26.42 -8.24 35.95
C GLY A 27 -27.23 -7.29 35.08
N MET A 28 -26.99 -7.30 33.73
CA MET A 28 -27.78 -6.49 32.78
C MET A 28 -29.09 -7.18 32.37
N PRO A 29 -30.18 -6.40 32.19
CA PRO A 29 -31.41 -6.88 31.58
C PRO A 29 -31.15 -7.43 30.16
N ARG A 30 -31.90 -8.48 29.77
CA ARG A 30 -31.73 -9.13 28.45
C ARG A 30 -31.94 -8.18 27.28
N GLU A 31 -32.78 -7.19 27.44
CA GLU A 31 -33.12 -6.17 26.45
C GLU A 31 -31.94 -5.21 26.15
N ILE A 32 -31.02 -5.06 27.10
CA ILE A 32 -29.88 -4.12 26.96
C ILE A 32 -28.60 -4.86 26.46
N VAL A 33 -28.54 -6.17 26.64
CA VAL A 33 -27.39 -6.97 26.26
C VAL A 33 -26.98 -6.76 24.76
N PRO A 34 -27.91 -6.75 23.77
CA PRO A 34 -27.54 -6.51 22.39
C PRO A 34 -26.87 -5.14 22.15
N LEU A 35 -27.36 -4.11 22.80
CA LEU A 35 -26.81 -2.75 22.73
C LEU A 35 -25.39 -2.69 23.32
N VAL A 36 -25.16 -3.35 24.45
CA VAL A 36 -23.85 -3.38 25.12
C VAL A 36 -22.86 -4.21 24.29
N ASN A 37 -23.31 -5.29 23.64
CA ASN A 37 -22.46 -6.04 22.70
C ASN A 37 -22.04 -5.17 21.53
N ALA A 38 -22.97 -4.50 20.84
CA ALA A 38 -22.63 -3.59 19.74
C ALA A 38 -21.66 -2.48 20.17
N LEU A 39 -21.83 -1.93 21.40
CA LEU A 39 -20.92 -0.95 21.95
C LEU A 39 -19.52 -1.55 22.26
N ASN A 40 -19.46 -2.76 22.80
CA ASN A 40 -18.20 -3.45 23.04
C ASN A 40 -17.46 -3.76 21.74
N ASP A 41 -18.18 -4.13 20.67
CA ASP A 41 -17.62 -4.36 19.35
C ASP A 41 -17.02 -3.06 18.78
N LEU A 42 -17.72 -1.93 18.91
CA LEU A 42 -17.21 -0.61 18.53
C LEU A 42 -15.97 -0.20 19.36
N LEU A 43 -15.99 -0.41 20.67
CA LEU A 43 -14.83 -0.15 21.53
C LEU A 43 -13.64 -1.04 21.15
N GLY A 44 -13.88 -2.28 20.78
CA GLY A 44 -12.86 -3.21 20.27
C GLY A 44 -12.24 -2.70 18.97
N GLN A 45 -13.07 -2.35 17.98
CA GLN A 45 -12.62 -1.80 16.70
C GLN A 45 -11.81 -0.50 16.89
N LEU A 46 -12.29 0.41 17.74
CA LEU A 46 -11.59 1.64 18.07
C LEU A 46 -10.24 1.36 18.74
N GLY A 47 -10.20 0.38 19.65
CA GLY A 47 -8.98 -0.04 20.34
C GLY A 47 -7.93 -0.58 19.37
N GLU A 48 -8.33 -1.42 18.42
CA GLU A 48 -7.43 -1.94 17.38
C GLU A 48 -6.95 -0.82 16.45
N SER A 49 -7.83 0.12 16.08
CA SER A 49 -7.46 1.28 15.24
C SER A 49 -6.41 2.15 15.93
N ILE A 50 -6.61 2.50 17.21
CA ILE A 50 -5.65 3.29 17.99
C ILE A 50 -4.30 2.57 18.13
N LYS A 51 -4.31 1.27 18.42
CA LYS A 51 -3.07 0.49 18.50
C LYS A 51 -2.34 0.43 17.15
N ALA A 52 -3.08 0.30 16.05
CA ALA A 52 -2.51 0.31 14.71
C ALA A 52 -1.89 1.67 14.38
N GLN A 53 -2.53 2.77 14.79
CA GLN A 53 -2.01 4.13 14.61
C GLN A 53 -0.77 4.39 15.46
N GLN A 54 -0.75 3.93 16.73
CA GLN A 54 0.43 4.04 17.60
C GLN A 54 1.62 3.25 17.06
N ARG A 55 1.39 2.00 16.60
CA ARG A 55 2.42 1.20 15.95
C ARG A 55 2.97 1.90 14.71
N PHE A 56 2.09 2.41 13.85
CA PHE A 56 2.50 3.15 12.65
C PHE A 56 3.37 4.37 12.99
N ALA A 57 2.99 5.18 14.00
CA ALA A 57 3.77 6.34 14.40
C ALA A 57 5.15 5.96 14.97
N SER A 58 5.22 4.89 15.77
CA SER A 58 6.47 4.36 16.31
C SER A 58 7.40 3.87 15.20
N ASP A 59 6.87 3.07 14.28
CA ASP A 59 7.64 2.49 13.18
C ASP A 59 8.13 3.59 12.22
N ALA A 60 7.27 4.56 11.90
CA ALA A 60 7.63 5.71 11.09
C ALA A 60 8.77 6.53 11.71
N ALA A 61 8.74 6.75 13.05
CA ALA A 61 9.80 7.44 13.76
C ALA A 61 11.13 6.67 13.70
N HIS A 62 11.09 5.34 13.83
CA HIS A 62 12.28 4.50 13.70
C HIS A 62 12.86 4.51 12.30
N GLU A 63 12.02 4.39 11.27
CA GLU A 63 12.44 4.37 9.86
C GLU A 63 12.93 5.75 9.37
N LEU A 64 12.46 6.85 9.97
CA LEU A 64 12.98 8.19 9.70
C LEU A 64 14.32 8.45 10.39
N ARG A 65 14.53 7.91 11.58
CA ARG A 65 15.78 8.11 12.33
C ARG A 65 17.00 7.58 11.57
N THR A 66 16.88 6.40 10.95
CA THR A 66 17.97 5.74 10.23
C THR A 66 18.54 6.60 9.08
N PRO A 67 17.73 7.08 8.10
CA PRO A 67 18.24 7.94 7.03
C PRO A 67 18.77 9.28 7.55
N LEU A 68 18.14 9.88 8.58
CA LEU A 68 18.61 11.13 9.17
C LEU A 68 19.99 10.97 9.81
N THR A 69 20.23 9.88 10.55
CA THR A 69 21.55 9.55 11.11
C THR A 69 22.59 9.37 10.01
N ALA A 70 22.22 8.66 8.93
CA ALA A 70 23.11 8.48 7.78
C ALA A 70 23.45 9.82 7.09
N LEU A 71 22.47 10.73 6.94
CA LEU A 71 22.69 12.07 6.38
C LEU A 71 23.66 12.87 7.26
N THR A 72 23.46 12.88 8.58
CA THR A 72 24.35 13.55 9.54
C THR A 72 25.79 13.05 9.40
N LEU A 73 25.97 11.73 9.26
CA LEU A 73 27.31 11.16 9.06
C LEU A 73 27.93 11.61 7.73
N GLN A 74 27.16 11.69 6.62
CA GLN A 74 27.68 12.14 5.34
C GLN A 74 28.07 13.63 5.37
N ILE A 75 27.35 14.46 6.11
CA ILE A 75 27.72 15.87 6.35
C ILE A 75 29.07 15.94 7.06
N GLN A 76 29.25 15.22 8.16
CA GLN A 76 30.51 15.19 8.91
C GLN A 76 31.69 14.68 8.06
N LEU A 77 31.43 13.69 7.18
CA LEU A 77 32.44 13.20 6.25
C LEU A 77 32.82 14.25 5.19
N ALA A 78 31.83 15.01 4.69
CA ALA A 78 32.08 16.10 3.74
C ALA A 78 32.87 17.25 4.39
N GLU A 79 32.57 17.60 5.64
CA GLU A 79 33.28 18.64 6.41
C GLU A 79 34.74 18.25 6.69
N ARG A 80 35.00 16.98 6.96
CA ARG A 80 36.35 16.46 7.26
C ARG A 80 37.14 16.02 6.05
N ALA A 81 36.56 16.08 4.85
CA ALA A 81 37.20 15.66 3.62
C ALA A 81 38.41 16.53 3.31
N LYS A 82 39.58 15.88 3.17
CA LYS A 82 40.87 16.54 2.85
C LYS A 82 41.08 16.74 1.36
N THR A 83 40.31 16.05 0.50
CA THR A 83 40.40 16.13 -0.95
C THR A 83 39.03 16.48 -1.54
N ASP A 84 39.04 17.17 -2.69
CA ASP A 84 37.81 17.54 -3.38
C ASP A 84 37.06 16.30 -3.87
N GLU A 85 37.75 15.25 -4.25
CA GLU A 85 37.17 13.97 -4.65
C GLU A 85 36.42 13.29 -3.50
N ALA A 86 37.02 13.22 -2.30
CA ALA A 86 36.36 12.68 -1.11
C ALA A 86 35.13 13.49 -0.71
N ARG A 87 35.21 14.82 -0.85
CA ARG A 87 34.11 15.75 -0.60
C ARG A 87 32.99 15.55 -1.60
N ALA A 88 33.29 15.47 -2.90
CA ALA A 88 32.30 15.21 -3.96
C ALA A 88 31.58 13.87 -3.75
N LYS A 89 32.30 12.82 -3.37
CA LYS A 89 31.73 11.49 -3.03
C LYS A 89 30.78 11.55 -1.84
N ALA A 90 31.13 12.32 -0.78
CA ALA A 90 30.26 12.51 0.37
C ALA A 90 28.98 13.27 -0.01
N PHE A 91 29.07 14.33 -0.83
CA PHE A 91 27.91 15.05 -1.33
C PHE A 91 27.03 14.20 -2.25
N GLY A 92 27.59 13.33 -3.10
CA GLY A 92 26.83 12.36 -3.88
C GLY A 92 25.97 11.46 -3.01
N ARG A 93 26.58 10.86 -1.98
CA ARG A 93 25.89 10.02 -1.00
C ARG A 93 24.82 10.80 -0.20
N LEU A 94 25.11 12.05 0.14
CA LEU A 94 24.16 12.94 0.81
C LEU A 94 22.93 13.16 -0.06
N LYS A 95 23.12 13.51 -1.34
CA LYS A 95 22.03 13.70 -2.32
C LYS A 95 21.14 12.45 -2.44
N ASP A 96 21.74 11.26 -2.51
CA ASP A 96 21.00 10.00 -2.56
C ASP A 96 20.27 9.72 -1.25
N GLY A 97 20.88 10.06 -0.12
CA GLY A 97 20.27 9.96 1.20
C GLY A 97 19.02 10.85 1.34
N VAL A 98 19.10 12.10 0.87
CA VAL A 98 17.95 13.04 0.86
C VAL A 98 16.82 12.48 -0.02
N LYS A 99 17.13 12.00 -1.24
CA LYS A 99 16.12 11.38 -2.12
C LYS A 99 15.40 10.22 -1.43
N ARG A 100 16.13 9.34 -0.73
CA ARG A 100 15.53 8.22 0.01
C ARG A 100 14.64 8.70 1.15
N ALA A 101 15.10 9.69 1.94
CA ALA A 101 14.31 10.24 3.04
C ALA A 101 13.02 10.92 2.54
N THR A 102 13.09 11.70 1.47
CA THR A 102 11.91 12.34 0.84
C THR A 102 10.92 11.28 0.36
N ARG A 103 11.40 10.21 -0.30
CA ARG A 103 10.53 9.11 -0.74
C ARG A 103 9.83 8.45 0.44
N LEU A 104 10.53 8.18 1.56
CA LEU A 104 9.94 7.62 2.77
C LEU A 104 8.84 8.54 3.33
N VAL A 105 9.11 9.84 3.45
CA VAL A 105 8.11 10.83 3.93
C VAL A 105 6.88 10.83 3.02
N THR A 106 7.06 10.84 1.70
CA THR A 106 5.94 10.79 0.75
C THR A 106 5.11 9.52 0.94
N GLN A 107 5.75 8.36 1.11
CA GLN A 107 5.05 7.09 1.36
C GLN A 107 4.27 7.10 2.68
N LEU A 108 4.84 7.66 3.75
CA LEU A 108 4.17 7.82 5.04
C LEU A 108 2.95 8.73 4.95
N LEU A 109 3.09 9.89 4.29
CA LEU A 109 1.98 10.82 4.06
C LEU A 109 0.87 10.18 3.21
N THR A 110 1.25 9.41 2.22
CA THR A 110 0.29 8.68 1.39
C THR A 110 -0.48 7.64 2.20
N MET A 111 0.22 6.84 3.02
CA MET A 111 -0.43 5.88 3.94
C MET A 111 -1.41 6.55 4.90
N ALA A 112 -1.06 7.73 5.42
CA ALA A 112 -1.95 8.50 6.30
C ALA A 112 -3.19 9.06 5.58
N ARG A 113 -3.08 9.37 4.26
CA ARG A 113 -4.19 9.85 3.43
C ARG A 113 -5.12 8.74 2.94
N LEU A 114 -4.64 7.50 2.89
CA LEU A 114 -5.41 6.31 2.51
C LEU A 114 -6.31 5.79 3.67
N ASP A 115 -6.62 6.63 4.65
CA ASP A 115 -7.56 6.29 5.72
C ASP A 115 -8.99 6.26 5.16
N PRO A 116 -9.81 5.22 5.48
CA PRO A 116 -11.18 5.08 4.99
C PRO A 116 -12.09 6.27 5.34
N ASP A 117 -11.80 6.94 6.46
CA ASP A 117 -12.56 8.09 6.92
C ASP A 117 -12.28 9.36 6.10
N ASN A 118 -11.22 9.38 5.30
CA ASN A 118 -10.84 10.51 4.46
C ASN A 118 -11.27 10.30 3.00
N ARG A 119 -12.58 10.12 2.77
CA ARG A 119 -13.22 9.96 1.44
C ARG A 119 -13.18 11.24 0.58
N SER A 120 -12.16 12.05 0.69
CA SER A 120 -12.09 13.37 0.05
C SER A 120 -11.91 13.34 -1.47
N ARG A 121 -11.74 12.17 -2.12
CA ARG A 121 -11.63 12.07 -3.58
C ARG A 121 -12.71 11.17 -4.16
N PRO A 122 -13.39 11.60 -5.24
CA PRO A 122 -14.45 10.83 -5.84
C PRO A 122 -13.93 9.54 -6.47
N PHE A 123 -14.76 8.51 -6.43
CA PHE A 123 -14.60 7.31 -7.24
C PHE A 123 -15.27 7.60 -8.59
N LEU A 124 -14.50 7.49 -9.65
CA LEU A 124 -14.90 7.77 -11.03
C LEU A 124 -14.59 6.56 -11.92
N PRO A 125 -15.22 6.44 -13.10
CA PRO A 125 -14.81 5.45 -14.09
C PRO A 125 -13.35 5.69 -14.51
N VAL A 126 -12.50 4.68 -14.34
CA VAL A 126 -11.06 4.70 -14.66
C VAL A 126 -10.76 3.57 -15.63
N ASP A 127 -10.17 3.90 -16.78
CA ASP A 127 -9.62 2.92 -17.71
C ASP A 127 -8.28 2.39 -17.19
N MET A 128 -8.33 1.18 -16.61
CA MET A 128 -7.14 0.52 -16.07
C MET A 128 -6.11 0.18 -17.14
N THR A 129 -6.55 -0.05 -18.39
CA THR A 129 -5.66 -0.35 -19.51
C THR A 129 -4.83 0.86 -19.87
N GLN A 130 -5.46 2.03 -19.98
CA GLN A 130 -4.76 3.29 -20.23
C GLN A 130 -3.83 3.65 -19.06
N LEU A 131 -4.30 3.46 -17.83
CA LEU A 131 -3.50 3.69 -16.64
C LEU A 131 -2.25 2.81 -16.60
N ALA A 132 -2.38 1.51 -16.91
CA ALA A 132 -1.26 0.56 -16.96
C ALA A 132 -0.22 0.97 -18.01
N ARG A 133 -0.66 1.39 -19.20
CA ARG A 133 0.23 1.90 -20.27
C ARG A 133 0.98 3.14 -19.82
N SER A 134 0.26 4.13 -19.26
CA SER A 134 0.87 5.37 -18.77
C SER A 134 1.94 5.09 -17.69
N VAL A 135 1.68 4.18 -16.75
CA VAL A 135 2.67 3.81 -15.74
C VAL A 135 3.87 3.07 -16.34
N ALA A 136 3.65 2.20 -17.32
CA ALA A 136 4.75 1.54 -18.04
C ALA A 136 5.64 2.55 -18.80
N GLU A 137 5.04 3.54 -19.46
CA GLU A 137 5.73 4.62 -20.16
C GLU A 137 6.55 5.48 -19.18
N ASP A 138 5.96 5.88 -18.04
CA ASP A 138 6.63 6.67 -17.00
C ASP A 138 7.87 5.96 -16.42
N LEU A 139 7.86 4.62 -16.37
CA LEU A 139 8.92 3.80 -15.80
C LEU A 139 9.90 3.23 -16.85
N SER A 140 9.59 3.36 -18.15
CA SER A 140 10.43 2.89 -19.26
C SER A 140 11.87 3.37 -19.18
N PRO A 141 12.20 4.65 -18.89
CA PRO A 141 13.58 5.09 -18.80
C PRO A 141 14.39 4.39 -17.70
N ILE A 142 13.73 4.01 -16.60
CA ILE A 142 14.37 3.28 -15.49
C ILE A 142 14.57 1.81 -15.88
N ALA A 143 13.59 1.21 -16.56
CA ALA A 143 13.67 -0.16 -17.05
C ALA A 143 14.79 -0.30 -18.10
N GLU A 144 14.87 0.62 -19.06
CA GLU A 144 15.92 0.68 -20.09
C GLU A 144 17.33 0.80 -19.47
N GLN A 145 17.51 1.67 -18.47
CA GLN A 145 18.78 1.81 -17.76
C GLN A 145 19.25 0.52 -17.10
N LYS A 146 18.31 -0.36 -16.74
CA LYS A 146 18.58 -1.67 -16.14
C LYS A 146 18.53 -2.82 -17.16
N HIS A 147 18.34 -2.52 -18.43
CA HIS A 147 18.13 -3.51 -19.49
C HIS A 147 16.96 -4.49 -19.18
N ILE A 148 15.90 -4.00 -18.53
CA ILE A 148 14.70 -4.78 -18.20
C ILE A 148 13.62 -4.47 -19.24
N HIS A 149 13.00 -5.52 -19.78
CA HIS A 149 11.84 -5.39 -20.65
C HIS A 149 10.58 -5.15 -19.81
N LEU A 150 10.00 -3.95 -19.93
CA LEU A 150 8.76 -3.56 -19.26
C LEU A 150 7.69 -3.24 -20.31
N TRP A 151 6.56 -3.93 -20.24
CA TRP A 151 5.42 -3.64 -21.13
C TRP A 151 4.07 -3.87 -20.45
N ALA A 152 3.03 -3.21 -20.98
CA ALA A 152 1.65 -3.39 -20.58
C ALA A 152 0.88 -4.18 -21.64
N VAL A 153 0.12 -5.17 -21.22
CA VAL A 153 -0.74 -6.02 -22.07
C VAL A 153 -2.17 -5.93 -21.57
N SER A 154 -3.11 -5.80 -22.49
CA SER A 154 -4.53 -5.90 -22.21
C SER A 154 -5.23 -6.52 -23.41
N GLU A 155 -6.08 -7.49 -23.16
CA GLU A 155 -6.91 -8.10 -24.21
C GLU A 155 -8.14 -7.24 -24.52
N THR A 156 -8.66 -6.53 -23.51
CA THR A 156 -9.86 -5.68 -23.63
C THR A 156 -9.71 -4.44 -22.76
N PRO A 157 -10.29 -3.28 -23.18
CA PRO A 157 -10.39 -2.12 -22.32
C PRO A 157 -11.10 -2.48 -21.01
N THR A 158 -10.50 -2.11 -19.90
CA THR A 158 -10.97 -2.50 -18.57
C THR A 158 -11.29 -1.25 -17.75
N VAL A 159 -12.59 -0.96 -17.55
CA VAL A 159 -13.05 0.21 -16.79
C VAL A 159 -13.56 -0.22 -15.42
N VAL A 160 -13.11 0.45 -14.37
CA VAL A 160 -13.57 0.25 -12.99
C VAL A 160 -13.93 1.58 -12.33
N VAL A 161 -14.85 1.56 -11.37
CA VAL A 161 -15.16 2.74 -10.56
C VAL A 161 -14.14 2.83 -9.43
N ALA A 162 -13.20 3.77 -9.54
CA ALA A 162 -12.04 3.83 -8.66
C ALA A 162 -11.54 5.27 -8.43
N ASN A 163 -10.61 5.42 -7.53
CA ASN A 163 -9.79 6.62 -7.43
C ASN A 163 -8.51 6.42 -8.27
N GLU A 164 -8.38 7.16 -9.37
CA GLU A 164 -7.27 7.01 -10.32
C GLU A 164 -5.90 7.22 -9.68
N ASP A 165 -5.74 8.24 -8.84
CA ASP A 165 -4.46 8.51 -8.16
C ASP A 165 -4.05 7.36 -7.24
N ALA A 166 -5.02 6.74 -6.56
CA ALA A 166 -4.75 5.59 -5.71
C ALA A 166 -4.38 4.34 -6.52
N LEU A 167 -5.06 4.08 -7.66
CA LEU A 167 -4.68 2.97 -8.56
C LEU A 167 -3.33 3.21 -9.21
N ARG A 168 -3.02 4.42 -9.65
CA ARG A 168 -1.70 4.81 -10.17
C ARG A 168 -0.60 4.54 -9.14
N LEU A 169 -0.86 4.92 -7.89
CA LEU A 169 0.04 4.66 -6.78
C LEU A 169 0.26 3.17 -6.54
N LEU A 170 -0.79 2.37 -6.57
CA LEU A 170 -0.73 0.91 -6.44
C LEU A 170 0.17 0.32 -7.53
N LEU A 171 -0.12 0.64 -8.80
CA LEU A 171 0.67 0.17 -9.95
C LEU A 171 2.13 0.60 -9.85
N THR A 172 2.39 1.88 -9.56
CA THR A 172 3.75 2.38 -9.41
C THR A 172 4.52 1.63 -8.32
N ASN A 173 3.88 1.33 -7.17
CA ASN A 173 4.54 0.54 -6.11
C ASN A 173 4.82 -0.90 -6.52
N LEU A 174 3.93 -1.55 -7.27
CA LEU A 174 4.16 -2.90 -7.79
C LEU A 174 5.28 -2.90 -8.83
N CYS A 175 5.26 -1.98 -9.79
CA CYS A 175 6.29 -1.87 -10.83
C CYS A 175 7.65 -1.47 -10.24
N ASP A 176 7.70 -0.54 -9.29
CA ASP A 176 8.93 -0.20 -8.57
C ASP A 176 9.52 -1.42 -7.84
N ASN A 177 8.64 -2.26 -7.27
CA ASN A 177 9.05 -3.50 -6.63
C ASN A 177 9.63 -4.48 -7.66
N ALA A 178 8.92 -4.72 -8.76
CA ALA A 178 9.38 -5.55 -9.86
C ALA A 178 10.73 -5.06 -10.43
N LEU A 179 10.86 -3.77 -10.77
CA LEU A 179 12.11 -3.16 -11.26
C LEU A 179 13.28 -3.29 -10.28
N ARG A 180 13.00 -3.40 -8.99
CA ARG A 180 14.03 -3.53 -7.95
C ARG A 180 14.58 -4.94 -7.84
N TYR A 181 13.72 -5.94 -8.00
CA TYR A 181 14.07 -7.34 -7.74
C TYR A 181 14.33 -8.13 -9.03
N THR A 182 13.85 -7.68 -10.16
CA THR A 182 14.16 -8.28 -11.46
C THR A 182 15.64 -8.04 -11.81
N PRO A 183 16.39 -9.08 -12.19
CA PRO A 183 17.78 -8.94 -12.61
C PRO A 183 17.89 -8.22 -13.96
N GLU A 184 19.09 -7.76 -14.28
CA GLU A 184 19.41 -7.20 -15.60
C GLU A 184 19.08 -8.21 -16.72
N GLY A 185 18.45 -7.74 -17.79
CA GLY A 185 17.95 -8.56 -18.89
C GLY A 185 16.66 -9.30 -18.58
N GLY A 186 16.02 -9.00 -17.43
CA GLY A 186 14.76 -9.62 -17.04
C GLY A 186 13.54 -8.98 -17.67
N GLU A 187 12.37 -9.48 -17.26
CA GLU A 187 11.08 -9.13 -17.86
C GLU A 187 10.06 -8.76 -16.78
N ILE A 188 9.27 -7.69 -17.04
CA ILE A 188 8.17 -7.25 -16.20
C ILE A 188 6.96 -6.99 -17.10
N ARG A 189 5.83 -7.58 -16.76
CA ARG A 189 4.58 -7.47 -17.50
C ARG A 189 3.46 -6.93 -16.62
N ILE A 190 2.80 -5.88 -17.09
CA ILE A 190 1.59 -5.34 -16.49
C ILE A 190 0.40 -5.87 -17.30
N GLU A 191 -0.53 -6.55 -16.67
CA GLU A 191 -1.72 -7.11 -17.33
C GLU A 191 -2.98 -6.51 -16.74
N THR A 192 -3.95 -6.18 -17.58
CA THR A 192 -5.31 -5.90 -17.18
C THR A 192 -6.24 -6.93 -17.81
N LEU A 193 -7.08 -7.55 -17.00
CA LEU A 193 -7.96 -8.64 -17.38
C LEU A 193 -9.36 -8.38 -16.84
N VAL A 194 -10.35 -8.83 -17.58
CA VAL A 194 -11.75 -8.89 -17.12
C VAL A 194 -12.16 -10.35 -17.08
N LYS A 195 -12.65 -10.79 -15.93
CA LYS A 195 -13.18 -12.13 -15.76
C LYS A 195 -14.50 -12.06 -15.02
N ASP A 196 -15.57 -12.48 -15.68
CA ASP A 196 -16.94 -12.51 -15.14
C ASP A 196 -17.39 -11.12 -14.60
N THR A 197 -17.33 -10.94 -13.28
CA THR A 197 -17.74 -9.72 -12.58
C THR A 197 -16.56 -9.00 -11.91
N GLU A 198 -15.34 -9.40 -12.23
CA GLU A 198 -14.13 -8.85 -11.62
C GLU A 198 -13.17 -8.35 -12.70
N ALA A 199 -12.56 -7.23 -12.42
CA ALA A 199 -11.44 -6.70 -13.19
C ALA A 199 -10.16 -6.92 -12.39
N SER A 200 -9.15 -7.46 -13.03
CA SER A 200 -7.86 -7.73 -12.39
C SER A 200 -6.76 -6.87 -12.98
N ILE A 201 -5.91 -6.36 -12.09
CA ILE A 201 -4.63 -5.77 -12.45
C ILE A 201 -3.52 -6.70 -11.95
N ARG A 202 -2.56 -7.02 -12.82
CA ARG A 202 -1.45 -7.90 -12.48
C ARG A 202 -0.13 -7.25 -12.85
N VAL A 203 0.87 -7.45 -11.99
CA VAL A 203 2.27 -7.10 -12.31
C VAL A 203 3.09 -8.35 -12.06
N CYS A 204 3.64 -8.91 -13.12
CA CYS A 204 4.40 -10.16 -13.11
C CYS A 204 5.85 -9.89 -13.50
N ASP A 205 6.80 -10.50 -12.80
CA ASP A 205 8.23 -10.45 -13.09
C ASP A 205 8.84 -11.86 -13.19
N ASN A 206 10.07 -11.94 -13.72
CA ASN A 206 10.88 -13.17 -13.72
C ASN A 206 12.06 -13.10 -12.75
N GLY A 207 11.94 -12.35 -11.66
CA GLY A 207 12.95 -12.21 -10.63
C GLY A 207 13.13 -13.48 -9.76
N PRO A 208 13.67 -13.33 -8.53
CA PRO A 208 13.93 -14.47 -7.64
C PRO A 208 12.65 -15.09 -7.02
N GLY A 209 11.49 -14.41 -7.14
CA GLY A 209 10.25 -14.84 -6.50
C GLY A 209 10.21 -14.56 -5.00
N ILE A 210 9.14 -15.06 -4.35
CA ILE A 210 8.89 -14.90 -2.92
C ILE A 210 8.58 -16.26 -2.32
N PRO A 211 9.33 -16.70 -1.29
CA PRO A 211 9.05 -17.92 -0.56
C PRO A 211 7.62 -17.96 -0.02
N GLU A 212 6.96 -19.10 -0.08
CA GLU A 212 5.56 -19.26 0.33
C GLU A 212 5.32 -18.81 1.79
N ALA A 213 6.25 -19.12 2.68
CA ALA A 213 6.18 -18.74 4.09
C ALA A 213 6.20 -17.21 4.33
N GLU A 214 6.64 -16.42 3.35
CA GLU A 214 6.74 -14.96 3.46
C GLU A 214 5.60 -14.23 2.74
N ARG A 215 4.83 -14.91 1.88
CA ARG A 215 3.81 -14.29 1.00
C ARG A 215 2.72 -13.53 1.73
N GLU A 216 2.32 -13.94 2.92
CA GLU A 216 1.36 -13.20 3.73
C GLU A 216 1.99 -11.96 4.40
N ARG A 217 3.24 -12.11 4.85
CA ARG A 217 3.93 -11.09 5.63
C ARG A 217 4.47 -9.93 4.82
N ILE A 218 4.76 -10.13 3.53
CA ILE A 218 5.30 -9.06 2.67
C ILE A 218 4.37 -7.85 2.50
N PHE A 219 3.08 -7.99 2.83
CA PHE A 219 2.11 -6.89 2.85
C PHE A 219 2.07 -6.16 4.21
N GLU A 220 2.80 -6.66 5.22
CA GLU A 220 2.94 -5.96 6.50
C GLU A 220 3.80 -4.70 6.33
N ARG A 221 3.50 -3.67 7.10
CA ARG A 221 4.26 -2.41 7.07
C ARG A 221 5.69 -2.64 7.53
N PHE A 222 6.66 -2.07 6.81
CA PHE A 222 8.10 -2.14 7.10
C PHE A 222 8.69 -3.55 7.04
N TYR A 223 7.89 -4.56 6.66
CA TYR A 223 8.40 -5.91 6.48
C TYR A 223 9.27 -6.01 5.23
N ARG A 224 10.35 -6.76 5.35
CA ARG A 224 11.29 -7.06 4.27
C ARG A 224 11.71 -8.51 4.38
N ALA A 225 11.55 -9.24 3.28
CA ALA A 225 11.88 -10.66 3.20
C ALA A 225 13.37 -10.92 3.53
N GLU A 226 13.66 -12.06 4.15
CA GLU A 226 15.03 -12.47 4.41
C GLU A 226 15.80 -12.61 3.09
N GLY A 227 17.04 -12.14 3.04
CA GLY A 227 17.84 -12.09 1.80
C GLY A 227 17.65 -10.81 0.97
N THR A 228 16.60 -10.01 1.18
CA THR A 228 16.39 -8.74 0.45
C THR A 228 16.87 -7.50 1.22
N LYS A 229 17.40 -7.66 2.42
CA LYS A 229 17.84 -6.55 3.30
C LYS A 229 18.96 -5.70 2.72
N THR A 230 19.77 -6.25 1.82
CA THR A 230 20.84 -5.54 1.11
C THR A 230 20.32 -4.61 0.01
N ILE A 231 19.14 -4.88 -0.54
CA ILE A 231 18.52 -4.08 -1.59
C ILE A 231 17.81 -2.88 -0.94
N PRO A 232 18.07 -1.62 -1.31
CA PRO A 232 17.43 -0.47 -0.67
C PRO A 232 15.90 -0.52 -0.75
N GLY A 233 15.19 -0.33 0.38
CA GLY A 233 13.72 -0.34 0.41
C GLY A 233 13.17 0.00 1.78
N THR A 234 11.96 0.56 1.83
CA THR A 234 11.27 1.00 3.06
C THR A 234 10.35 -0.05 3.66
N GLY A 235 9.97 -1.10 2.90
CA GLY A 235 8.95 -2.07 3.31
C GLY A 235 7.52 -1.50 3.34
N LEU A 236 7.28 -0.30 2.78
CA LEU A 236 5.95 0.32 2.75
C LEU A 236 5.21 0.09 1.42
N GLY A 237 5.91 -0.21 0.33
CA GLY A 237 5.29 -0.29 -1.00
C GLY A 237 4.15 -1.29 -1.09
N LEU A 238 4.36 -2.54 -0.64
CA LEU A 238 3.34 -3.57 -0.67
C LEU A 238 2.23 -3.35 0.38
N ALA A 239 2.53 -2.72 1.50
CA ALA A 239 1.51 -2.29 2.46
C ALA A 239 0.59 -1.20 1.87
N ILE A 240 1.14 -0.28 1.04
CA ILE A 240 0.35 0.69 0.27
C ILE A 240 -0.54 -0.04 -0.75
N VAL A 241 0.01 -1.02 -1.49
CA VAL A 241 -0.75 -1.84 -2.44
C VAL A 241 -1.94 -2.50 -1.76
N ARG A 242 -1.73 -3.18 -0.63
CA ARG A 242 -2.79 -3.81 0.15
C ARG A 242 -3.85 -2.79 0.58
N ARG A 243 -3.42 -1.64 1.08
CA ARG A 243 -4.34 -0.61 1.55
C ARG A 243 -5.20 -0.02 0.44
N VAL A 244 -4.59 0.26 -0.73
CA VAL A 244 -5.33 0.72 -1.91
C VAL A 244 -6.30 -0.34 -2.40
N ALA A 245 -5.89 -1.62 -2.46
CA ALA A 245 -6.77 -2.72 -2.83
C ALA A 245 -8.00 -2.78 -1.89
N GLU A 246 -7.78 -2.78 -0.57
CA GLU A 246 -8.85 -2.80 0.44
C GLU A 246 -9.84 -1.63 0.29
N LEU A 247 -9.34 -0.41 0.00
CA LEU A 247 -10.19 0.78 -0.23
C LEU A 247 -11.12 0.63 -1.44
N HIS A 248 -10.71 -0.17 -2.43
CA HIS A 248 -11.48 -0.43 -3.64
C HIS A 248 -12.25 -1.77 -3.57
N GLY A 249 -12.34 -2.39 -2.40
CA GLY A 249 -13.00 -3.69 -2.21
C GLY A 249 -12.25 -4.86 -2.84
N GLY A 250 -10.99 -4.64 -3.26
CA GLY A 250 -10.14 -5.65 -3.86
C GLY A 250 -9.27 -6.39 -2.83
N LYS A 251 -8.71 -7.51 -3.26
CA LYS A 251 -7.82 -8.33 -2.45
C LYS A 251 -6.54 -8.64 -3.22
N PRO A 252 -5.35 -8.33 -2.68
CA PRO A 252 -4.10 -8.72 -3.32
C PRO A 252 -3.86 -10.23 -3.17
N SER A 253 -3.37 -10.84 -4.24
CA SER A 253 -2.93 -12.23 -4.28
C SER A 253 -1.57 -12.36 -4.95
N ILE A 254 -0.93 -13.51 -4.77
CA ILE A 254 0.41 -13.78 -5.27
C ILE A 254 0.41 -15.15 -5.94
N SER A 255 0.99 -15.19 -7.13
CA SER A 255 1.24 -16.42 -7.88
C SER A 255 2.66 -16.44 -8.44
N GLU A 256 3.00 -17.52 -9.13
CA GLU A 256 4.26 -17.60 -9.87
C GLU A 256 4.31 -16.57 -10.99
N GLY A 257 5.51 -16.04 -11.26
CA GLY A 257 5.74 -15.01 -12.26
C GLY A 257 5.95 -15.57 -13.66
N ILE A 258 6.68 -14.82 -14.50
CA ILE A 258 6.86 -15.12 -15.91
C ILE A 258 7.69 -16.38 -16.12
N GLY A 259 7.14 -17.35 -16.85
CA GLY A 259 7.83 -18.62 -17.16
C GLY A 259 8.10 -19.49 -15.93
N GLY A 260 7.26 -19.42 -14.87
CA GLY A 260 7.44 -20.16 -13.63
C GLY A 260 8.57 -19.63 -12.74
N LYS A 261 9.05 -18.42 -13.01
CA LYS A 261 10.08 -17.73 -12.22
C LYS A 261 9.52 -16.38 -11.75
N GLY A 262 10.09 -15.85 -10.66
CA GLY A 262 9.67 -14.56 -10.15
C GLY A 262 8.34 -14.59 -9.41
N VAL A 263 7.63 -13.48 -9.43
CA VAL A 263 6.35 -13.30 -8.75
C VAL A 263 5.36 -12.56 -9.64
N CYS A 264 4.09 -12.91 -9.51
CA CYS A 264 2.98 -12.19 -10.09
C CYS A 264 2.05 -11.72 -8.95
N PHE A 265 1.97 -10.40 -8.78
CA PHE A 265 0.99 -9.77 -7.91
C PHE A 265 -0.29 -9.53 -8.69
N SER A 266 -1.42 -10.00 -8.18
CA SER A 266 -2.76 -9.78 -8.76
C SER A 266 -3.65 -9.08 -7.76
N ILE A 267 -4.38 -8.08 -8.21
CA ILE A 267 -5.42 -7.40 -7.44
C ILE A 267 -6.71 -7.48 -8.24
N ASP A 268 -7.71 -8.11 -7.64
CA ASP A 268 -9.03 -8.28 -8.23
C ASP A 268 -9.98 -7.21 -7.65
N PHE A 269 -10.67 -6.48 -8.53
CA PHE A 269 -11.61 -5.42 -8.19
C PHE A 269 -13.00 -5.78 -8.66
N PRO A 270 -14.08 -5.53 -7.88
CA PRO A 270 -15.44 -5.73 -8.34
C PRO A 270 -15.78 -4.76 -9.48
N ILE A 271 -16.33 -5.25 -10.57
CA ILE A 271 -16.84 -4.42 -11.66
C ILE A 271 -18.23 -3.91 -11.29
N CYS A 272 -18.43 -2.60 -11.33
CA CYS A 272 -19.75 -2.01 -11.22
C CYS A 272 -20.44 -2.09 -12.61
N LYS A 273 -21.45 -2.94 -12.74
CA LYS A 273 -22.20 -3.16 -14.02
C LYS A 273 -22.77 -1.88 -14.66
N ALA A 274 -22.85 -0.78 -13.95
CA ALA A 274 -23.38 0.49 -14.45
C ALA A 274 -22.47 1.23 -15.45
N ALA A 275 -21.21 0.82 -15.62
CA ALA A 275 -20.25 1.54 -16.49
C ALA A 275 -20.18 0.99 -17.92
N VAL A 276 -20.85 -0.12 -18.23
CA VAL A 276 -20.76 -0.80 -19.55
C VAL A 276 -21.95 -0.45 -20.47
N GLU A 277 -23.05 0.08 -19.92
CA GLU A 277 -24.27 0.32 -20.71
C GLU A 277 -24.37 1.70 -21.40
N ASP A 278 -23.43 2.62 -21.17
CA ASP A 278 -23.50 4.01 -21.71
C ASP A 278 -22.47 4.31 -22.83
N GLN A 279 -22.07 3.32 -23.61
CA GLN A 279 -21.45 3.61 -24.91
C GLN A 279 -22.55 3.67 -25.98
N PRO A 280 -22.81 4.86 -26.56
CA PRO A 280 -23.72 4.92 -27.70
C PRO A 280 -23.14 4.08 -28.85
N PRO A 281 -24.00 3.36 -29.63
CA PRO A 281 -23.52 2.59 -30.77
C PRO A 281 -22.79 3.51 -31.74
N GLU A 282 -21.58 3.15 -32.17
CA GLU A 282 -20.91 3.80 -33.29
C GLU A 282 -21.88 3.86 -34.46
N ALA A 283 -22.18 5.10 -34.90
CA ALA A 283 -22.94 5.32 -36.13
C ALA A 283 -22.06 4.90 -37.29
N ASP A 284 -22.49 3.82 -37.97
CA ASP A 284 -22.01 3.47 -39.30
C ASP A 284 -22.24 4.64 -40.26
N GLU A 285 -21.18 5.24 -40.77
CA GLU A 285 -21.13 5.96 -42.03
C GLU A 285 -20.03 5.40 -42.94
#